data_5112e86013b0d2bebd34a1accd4fc85e
#
_entry.id   5112e86013b0d2bebd34a1accd4fc85e
#
_cell.length_a   1.000
_cell.length_b   1.000
_cell.length_c   1.000
_cell.angle_alpha   90.00
_cell.angle_beta   90.00
_cell.angle_gamma   90.00
#
_symmetry.space_group_name_H-M   'P 1'
#
loop_
_entity.id
_entity.type
_entity.pdbx_description
1 polymer ?
#
loop_
_entity_poly.entity_id
_entity_poly.type
_entity_poly.pdbx_seq_one_letter_code
_entity_poly.pdbx_strand_id
1 'polypeptide(L)'
;MIRKATDEDFEEIFNIINDAAIAYKGVIPPDRWHEPYMTREELRSHIEDGVRFSCYADDDEIVGVMGIQDKSDVALIRHAYVRTKQRNKGIGTLLLQELIKGASKPILIGTWKAADWAIRFYERHGFRLAASSIPARSLPFLV
;
A
#
# COMPACT_ATOMS: atom_id res chain seq x y z
N MET A 1 -15.71 -3.57 7.06
CA MET A 1 -16.02 -4.55 6.00
C MET A 1 -15.11 -4.35 4.81
N ILE A 2 -14.52 -5.41 4.32
CA ILE A 2 -13.58 -5.34 3.20
C ILE A 2 -14.31 -5.62 1.89
N ARG A 3 -14.05 -4.80 0.88
CA ARG A 3 -14.62 -4.99 -0.46
C ARG A 3 -13.62 -4.52 -1.51
N LYS A 4 -13.84 -4.92 -2.74
CA LYS A 4 -13.03 -4.44 -3.86
C LYS A 4 -13.43 -3.00 -4.19
N ALA A 5 -12.43 -2.20 -4.56
CA ALA A 5 -12.68 -0.84 -4.98
C ALA A 5 -13.34 -0.80 -6.37
N THR A 6 -14.13 0.23 -6.59
CA THR A 6 -14.73 0.53 -7.89
C THR A 6 -14.23 1.90 -8.35
N ASP A 7 -14.57 2.28 -9.57
CA ASP A 7 -14.19 3.59 -10.11
C ASP A 7 -14.72 4.74 -9.26
N GLU A 8 -15.84 4.54 -8.59
CA GLU A 8 -16.43 5.56 -7.72
C GLU A 8 -15.59 5.83 -6.47
N ASP A 9 -14.70 4.92 -6.13
CA ASP A 9 -13.86 5.05 -4.92
C ASP A 9 -12.58 5.84 -5.18
N PHE A 10 -12.33 6.25 -6.42
CA PHE A 10 -11.06 6.86 -6.81
C PHE A 10 -10.67 8.05 -5.93
N GLU A 11 -11.59 8.99 -5.72
CA GLU A 11 -11.27 10.19 -4.94
C GLU A 11 -11.00 9.87 -3.47
N GLU A 12 -11.74 8.93 -2.89
CA GLU A 12 -11.48 8.53 -1.52
C GLU A 12 -10.14 7.82 -1.39
N ILE A 13 -9.79 6.97 -2.35
CA ILE A 13 -8.49 6.29 -2.36
C ILE A 13 -7.38 7.33 -2.45
N PHE A 14 -7.52 8.30 -3.35
CA PHE A 14 -6.56 9.38 -3.50
C PHE A 14 -6.38 10.14 -2.18
N ASN A 15 -7.47 10.47 -1.52
CA ASN A 15 -7.42 11.20 -0.25
C ASN A 15 -6.78 10.38 0.86
N ILE A 16 -7.06 9.07 0.94
CA ILE A 16 -6.47 8.21 1.96
C ILE A 16 -4.97 8.09 1.78
N ILE A 17 -4.53 7.87 0.55
CA ILE A 17 -3.09 7.75 0.26
C ILE A 17 -2.36 9.01 0.71
N ASN A 18 -2.88 10.17 0.37
CA ASN A 18 -2.20 11.42 0.70
C ASN A 18 -2.30 11.78 2.18
N ASP A 19 -3.40 11.44 2.84
CA ASP A 19 -3.52 11.61 4.29
C ASP A 19 -2.48 10.74 5.02
N ALA A 20 -2.45 9.47 4.70
CA ALA A 20 -1.56 8.52 5.39
C ALA A 20 -0.09 8.76 5.05
N ALA A 21 0.19 9.26 3.86
CA ALA A 21 1.57 9.50 3.43
C ALA A 21 2.25 10.62 4.21
N ILE A 22 1.50 11.43 4.94
CA ILE A 22 2.07 12.48 5.78
C ILE A 22 3.08 11.89 6.78
N ALA A 23 2.87 10.65 7.20
CA ALA A 23 3.79 9.97 8.11
C ALA A 23 5.20 9.80 7.50
N TYR A 24 5.31 9.86 6.18
CA TYR A 24 6.61 9.72 5.49
C TYR A 24 7.36 11.05 5.36
N LYS A 25 6.69 12.16 5.60
CA LYS A 25 7.32 13.48 5.49
C LYS A 25 8.44 13.58 6.52
N GLY A 26 9.65 13.88 6.05
CA GLY A 26 10.83 13.92 6.91
C GLY A 26 11.47 12.56 7.15
N VAL A 27 10.84 11.46 6.71
CA VAL A 27 11.37 10.10 6.85
C VAL A 27 12.03 9.65 5.55
N ILE A 28 11.35 9.90 4.41
CA ILE A 28 11.93 9.57 3.10
C ILE A 28 12.83 10.72 2.65
N PRO A 29 13.74 10.47 1.67
CA PRO A 29 14.64 11.53 1.19
C PRO A 29 13.86 12.77 0.73
N PRO A 30 14.31 13.97 1.08
CA PRO A 30 13.58 15.20 0.72
C PRO A 30 13.33 15.38 -0.78
N ASP A 31 14.21 14.89 -1.63
CA ASP A 31 14.05 14.97 -3.08
C ASP A 31 12.97 14.01 -3.61
N ARG A 32 12.48 13.10 -2.76
CA ARG A 32 11.41 12.16 -3.10
C ARG A 32 10.07 12.60 -2.54
N TRP A 33 10.04 13.64 -1.73
CA TRP A 33 8.80 14.15 -1.17
C TRP A 33 8.26 15.30 -2.01
N HIS A 34 6.98 15.22 -2.35
CA HIS A 34 6.25 16.33 -2.98
C HIS A 34 4.80 16.28 -2.49
N GLU A 35 4.09 17.38 -2.65
CA GLU A 35 2.69 17.47 -2.23
C GLU A 35 1.82 17.83 -3.43
N PRO A 36 0.76 17.02 -3.70
CA PRO A 36 0.43 15.78 -2.96
C PRO A 36 1.50 14.71 -3.16
N TYR A 37 1.61 13.81 -2.20
CA TYR A 37 2.54 12.69 -2.29
C TYR A 37 2.25 11.84 -3.53
N MET A 38 0.97 11.60 -3.80
CA MET A 38 0.49 10.89 -4.98
C MET A 38 -0.44 11.83 -5.74
N THR A 39 -0.16 12.09 -7.02
CA THR A 39 -1.08 12.88 -7.84
C THR A 39 -2.20 11.98 -8.39
N ARG A 40 -3.29 12.62 -8.85
CA ARG A 40 -4.38 11.85 -9.47
C ARG A 40 -3.92 11.13 -10.73
N GLU A 41 -3.06 11.75 -11.52
CA GLU A 41 -2.51 11.12 -12.72
C GLU A 41 -1.69 9.89 -12.37
N GLU A 42 -0.86 9.97 -11.33
CA GLU A 42 -0.05 8.84 -10.88
C GLU A 42 -0.94 7.68 -10.41
N LEU A 43 -1.95 7.98 -9.60
CA LEU A 43 -2.87 6.95 -9.12
C LEU A 43 -3.61 6.28 -10.27
N ARG A 44 -4.10 7.09 -11.21
CA ARG A 44 -4.80 6.55 -12.38
C ARG A 44 -3.88 5.66 -13.21
N SER A 45 -2.63 6.08 -13.38
CA SER A 45 -1.65 5.31 -14.11
C SER A 45 -1.38 3.95 -13.45
N HIS A 46 -1.29 3.93 -12.12
CA HIS A 46 -1.09 2.68 -11.39
C HIS A 46 -2.27 1.74 -11.53
N ILE A 47 -3.49 2.27 -11.49
CA ILE A 47 -4.70 1.46 -11.68
C ILE A 47 -4.74 0.90 -13.09
N GLU A 48 -4.42 1.71 -14.09
CA GLU A 48 -4.37 1.26 -15.49
C GLU A 48 -3.29 0.20 -15.70
N ASP A 49 -2.21 0.27 -14.93
CA ASP A 49 -1.11 -0.69 -14.98
C ASP A 49 -1.42 -1.98 -14.21
N GLY A 50 -2.61 -2.11 -13.65
CA GLY A 50 -3.09 -3.34 -13.06
C GLY A 50 -3.16 -3.39 -11.55
N VAL A 51 -2.92 -2.27 -10.86
CA VAL A 51 -3.09 -2.25 -9.40
C VAL A 51 -4.58 -2.32 -9.06
N ARG A 52 -4.95 -3.33 -8.27
CA ARG A 52 -6.32 -3.52 -7.81
C ARG A 52 -6.36 -3.22 -6.31
N PHE A 53 -7.29 -2.37 -5.91
CA PHE A 53 -7.41 -1.98 -4.51
C PHE A 53 -8.52 -2.76 -3.80
N SER A 54 -8.22 -3.15 -2.56
CA SER A 54 -9.22 -3.58 -1.59
C SER A 54 -9.40 -2.44 -0.59
N CYS A 55 -10.64 -2.23 -0.17
CA CYS A 55 -10.99 -1.15 0.72
C CYS A 55 -11.59 -1.70 2.01
N TYR A 56 -11.25 -1.07 3.13
CA TYR A 56 -11.97 -1.30 4.37
C TYR A 56 -12.95 -0.16 4.57
N ALA A 57 -14.24 -0.49 4.56
CA ALA A 57 -15.31 0.49 4.73
C ALA A 57 -15.92 0.39 6.11
N ASP A 58 -16.14 1.52 6.73
CA ASP A 58 -16.77 1.65 8.04
C ASP A 58 -17.89 2.69 7.90
N ASP A 59 -19.14 2.26 8.04
CA ASP A 59 -20.32 3.11 7.88
C ASP A 59 -20.30 3.94 6.58
N ASP A 60 -20.11 3.25 5.45
CA ASP A 60 -20.07 3.86 4.12
C ASP A 60 -18.86 4.76 3.85
N GLU A 61 -17.95 4.87 4.81
CA GLU A 61 -16.72 5.62 4.63
C GLU A 61 -15.55 4.67 4.48
N ILE A 62 -14.71 4.90 3.46
CA ILE A 62 -13.49 4.11 3.29
C ILE A 62 -12.44 4.68 4.23
N VAL A 63 -11.85 3.81 5.05
CA VAL A 63 -10.85 4.23 6.04
C VAL A 63 -9.49 3.58 5.83
N GLY A 64 -9.41 2.57 4.97
CA GLY A 64 -8.15 1.95 4.63
C GLY A 64 -8.18 1.34 3.24
N VAL A 65 -7.03 1.26 2.60
CA VAL A 65 -6.89 0.66 1.27
C VAL A 65 -5.60 -0.13 1.19
N MET A 66 -5.59 -1.15 0.35
CA MET A 66 -4.37 -1.89 0.05
C MET A 66 -4.46 -2.38 -1.38
N GLY A 67 -3.45 -2.04 -2.18
CA GLY A 67 -3.42 -2.42 -3.58
C GLY A 67 -2.55 -3.63 -3.81
N ILE A 68 -2.90 -4.43 -4.81
CA ILE A 68 -2.10 -5.57 -5.24
C ILE A 68 -2.01 -5.55 -6.75
N GLN A 69 -0.83 -5.89 -7.27
CA GLN A 69 -0.56 -5.90 -8.69
C GLN A 69 0.13 -7.22 -9.06
N ASP A 70 -0.40 -7.91 -10.06
CA ASP A 70 0.23 -9.14 -10.55
C ASP A 70 1.45 -8.81 -11.40
N LYS A 71 2.57 -9.48 -11.11
CA LYS A 71 3.83 -9.35 -11.84
C LYS A 71 4.35 -10.75 -12.17
N SER A 72 3.91 -11.31 -13.28
CA SER A 72 4.35 -12.64 -13.72
C SER A 72 4.38 -13.70 -12.61
N ASP A 73 5.51 -13.85 -11.92
CA ASP A 73 5.71 -14.89 -10.93
C ASP A 73 5.34 -14.50 -9.51
N VAL A 74 5.07 -13.23 -9.27
CA VAL A 74 4.79 -12.71 -7.93
C VAL A 74 3.60 -11.77 -7.97
N ALA A 75 3.03 -11.51 -6.80
CA ALA A 75 2.06 -10.45 -6.61
C ALA A 75 2.70 -9.38 -5.73
N LEU A 76 2.59 -8.13 -6.13
CA LEU A 76 3.21 -7.02 -5.43
C LEU A 76 2.14 -6.21 -4.71
N ILE A 77 2.25 -6.11 -3.38
CA ILE A 77 1.37 -5.23 -2.61
C ILE A 77 1.92 -3.81 -2.70
N ARG A 78 1.05 -2.89 -3.06
CA ARG A 78 1.38 -1.47 -3.23
C ARG A 78 0.31 -0.62 -2.56
N HIS A 79 0.72 0.54 -2.06
CA HIS A 79 -0.21 1.56 -1.56
C HIS A 79 -1.07 1.08 -0.40
N ALA A 80 -0.43 0.53 0.64
CA ALA A 80 -1.12 0.08 1.85
C ALA A 80 -1.21 1.26 2.81
N TYR A 81 -2.42 1.81 2.97
CA TYR A 81 -2.62 3.01 3.78
C TYR A 81 -3.92 2.94 4.58
N VAL A 82 -3.87 3.48 5.79
CA VAL A 82 -5.03 3.64 6.66
C VAL A 82 -5.09 5.11 7.06
N ARG A 83 -6.30 5.69 7.11
CA ARG A 83 -6.45 7.08 7.53
C ARG A 83 -5.80 7.27 8.90
N THR A 84 -5.13 8.41 9.08
CA THR A 84 -4.35 8.64 10.31
C THR A 84 -5.20 8.50 11.57
N LYS A 85 -6.42 9.01 11.55
CA LYS A 85 -7.33 8.93 12.69
C LYS A 85 -7.84 7.51 12.97
N GLN A 86 -7.60 6.57 12.06
CA GLN A 86 -8.04 5.17 12.20
C GLN A 86 -6.88 4.21 12.41
N ARG A 87 -5.68 4.72 12.61
CA ARG A 87 -4.50 3.87 12.80
C ARG A 87 -4.60 3.10 14.12
N ASN A 88 -3.89 1.98 14.17
CA ASN A 88 -3.80 1.11 15.35
C ASN A 88 -5.12 0.44 15.74
N LYS A 89 -6.05 0.31 14.79
CA LYS A 89 -7.33 -0.40 15.00
C LYS A 89 -7.38 -1.75 14.27
N GLY A 90 -6.23 -2.21 13.78
CA GLY A 90 -6.17 -3.51 13.12
C GLY A 90 -6.66 -3.54 11.68
N ILE A 91 -6.98 -2.40 11.08
CA ILE A 91 -7.50 -2.33 9.71
C ILE A 91 -6.47 -2.84 8.70
N GLY A 92 -5.21 -2.41 8.85
CA GLY A 92 -4.13 -2.88 7.98
C GLY A 92 -3.94 -4.38 8.05
N THR A 93 -4.04 -4.96 9.25
CA THR A 93 -3.95 -6.40 9.44
C THR A 93 -5.06 -7.13 8.71
N LEU A 94 -6.29 -6.64 8.82
CA LEU A 94 -7.42 -7.27 8.15
C LEU A 94 -7.29 -7.22 6.64
N LEU A 95 -6.87 -6.08 6.09
CA LEU A 95 -6.64 -5.94 4.66
C LEU A 95 -5.54 -6.87 4.17
N LEU A 96 -4.42 -6.91 4.90
CA LEU A 96 -3.29 -7.76 4.53
C LEU A 96 -3.68 -9.24 4.55
N GLN A 97 -4.37 -9.69 5.58
CA GLN A 97 -4.82 -11.07 5.69
C GLN A 97 -5.76 -11.46 4.55
N GLU A 98 -6.64 -10.55 4.15
CA GLU A 98 -7.53 -10.80 3.03
C GLU A 98 -6.77 -10.97 1.72
N LEU A 99 -5.76 -10.14 1.46
CA LEU A 99 -4.94 -10.26 0.26
C LEU A 99 -4.11 -11.54 0.26
N ILE A 100 -3.53 -11.89 1.41
CA ILE A 100 -2.75 -13.13 1.52
C ILE A 100 -3.62 -14.34 1.25
N LYS A 101 -4.82 -14.35 1.82
CA LYS A 101 -5.76 -15.46 1.65
C LYS A 101 -6.14 -15.69 0.20
N GLY A 102 -6.27 -14.62 -0.58
CA GLY A 102 -6.65 -14.71 -1.98
C GLY A 102 -5.49 -14.90 -2.94
N ALA A 103 -4.25 -14.93 -2.45
CA ALA A 103 -3.09 -14.96 -3.33
C ALA A 103 -2.73 -16.38 -3.75
N SER A 104 -2.37 -16.56 -5.02
CA SER A 104 -1.88 -17.82 -5.57
C SER A 104 -0.39 -17.77 -5.90
N LYS A 105 0.24 -16.64 -5.69
CA LYS A 105 1.66 -16.38 -5.99
C LYS A 105 2.36 -15.88 -4.74
N PRO A 106 3.69 -16.00 -4.68
CA PRO A 106 4.45 -15.34 -3.62
C PRO A 106 4.17 -13.84 -3.62
N ILE A 107 4.07 -13.27 -2.43
CA ILE A 107 3.74 -11.84 -2.27
C ILE A 107 5.00 -11.07 -1.89
N LEU A 108 5.26 -10.00 -2.63
CA LEU A 108 6.28 -9.02 -2.30
C LEU A 108 5.62 -7.72 -1.88
N ILE A 109 6.26 -7.02 -0.97
CA ILE A 109 5.77 -5.73 -0.49
C ILE A 109 6.88 -4.71 -0.63
N GLY A 110 6.56 -3.57 -1.26
CA GLY A 110 7.48 -2.46 -1.33
C GLY A 110 7.18 -1.45 -0.24
N THR A 111 8.21 -0.96 0.43
CA THR A 111 8.08 0.11 1.40
C THR A 111 9.39 0.90 1.46
N TRP A 112 9.34 2.08 2.06
CA TRP A 112 10.53 2.90 2.22
C TRP A 112 11.44 2.28 3.28
N LYS A 113 12.73 2.22 2.99
CA LYS A 113 13.72 1.64 3.91
C LYS A 113 13.68 2.28 5.30
N ALA A 114 13.45 3.58 5.36
CA ALA A 114 13.43 4.31 6.62
C ALA A 114 12.09 4.21 7.35
N ALA A 115 11.08 3.58 6.75
CA ALA A 115 9.77 3.43 7.38
C ALA A 115 9.75 2.22 8.30
N ASP A 116 10.43 2.33 9.44
CA ASP A 116 10.60 1.22 10.37
C ASP A 116 9.28 0.62 10.85
N TRP A 117 8.26 1.45 11.05
CA TRP A 117 6.96 0.98 11.51
C TRP A 117 6.29 0.05 10.48
N ALA A 118 6.45 0.37 9.19
CA ALA A 118 5.90 -0.47 8.13
C ALA A 118 6.65 -1.79 8.04
N ILE A 119 7.98 -1.74 8.12
CA ILE A 119 8.80 -2.94 8.09
C ILE A 119 8.41 -3.87 9.23
N ARG A 120 8.30 -3.34 10.45
CA ARG A 120 7.93 -4.14 11.62
C ARG A 120 6.52 -4.70 11.48
N PHE A 121 5.60 -3.93 10.90
CA PHE A 121 4.24 -4.42 10.65
C PHE A 121 4.26 -5.65 9.76
N TYR A 122 4.99 -5.60 8.64
CA TYR A 122 5.05 -6.73 7.71
C TYR A 122 5.80 -7.91 8.32
N GLU A 123 6.85 -7.66 9.06
CA GLU A 123 7.59 -8.75 9.72
C GLU A 123 6.71 -9.50 10.71
N ARG A 124 5.85 -8.80 11.45
CA ARG A 124 4.91 -9.45 12.37
C ARG A 124 3.93 -10.35 11.65
N HIS A 125 3.72 -10.15 10.35
CA HIS A 125 2.81 -10.96 9.55
C HIS A 125 3.55 -12.01 8.71
N GLY A 126 4.80 -12.30 9.04
CA GLY A 126 5.54 -13.39 8.42
C GLY A 126 6.38 -13.00 7.22
N PHE A 127 6.44 -11.72 6.88
CA PHE A 127 7.29 -11.26 5.79
C PHE A 127 8.72 -11.08 6.27
N ARG A 128 9.65 -11.26 5.35
CA ARG A 128 11.07 -11.06 5.62
C ARG A 128 11.64 -10.10 4.60
N LEU A 129 12.67 -9.36 5.00
CA LEU A 129 13.36 -8.48 4.08
C LEU A 129 13.88 -9.31 2.91
N ALA A 130 13.55 -8.86 1.71
CA ALA A 130 14.11 -9.49 0.52
C ALA A 130 15.60 -9.13 0.47
N ALA A 131 16.41 -10.13 0.26
CA ALA A 131 17.82 -9.91 0.12
C ALA A 131 18.09 -9.00 -1.08
N SER A 132 19.27 -8.40 -1.11
CA SER A 132 19.70 -7.46 -2.14
C SER A 132 19.75 -8.07 -3.55
N SER A 133 19.30 -9.28 -3.73
CA SER A 133 19.23 -9.94 -5.02
C SER A 133 18.18 -9.37 -5.97
N ILE A 134 17.21 -8.61 -5.44
CA ILE A 134 16.17 -8.00 -6.25
C ILE A 134 16.63 -6.60 -6.67
N PRO A 135 16.69 -6.32 -7.99
CA PRO A 135 17.13 -5.00 -8.43
C PRO A 135 16.22 -3.89 -7.92
N ALA A 136 16.80 -2.86 -7.33
CA ALA A 136 16.05 -1.75 -6.76
C ALA A 136 15.15 -1.06 -7.80
N ARG A 137 15.59 -0.99 -9.04
CA ARG A 137 14.83 -0.37 -10.12
C ARG A 137 13.56 -1.14 -10.48
N SER A 138 13.54 -2.45 -10.21
CA SER A 138 12.39 -3.30 -10.49
C SER A 138 11.36 -3.23 -9.39
N LEU A 139 11.82 -2.97 -8.18
CA LEU A 139 10.99 -2.87 -6.99
C LEU A 139 11.46 -1.67 -6.18
N PRO A 140 11.14 -0.45 -6.63
CA PRO A 140 11.73 0.77 -6.06
C PRO A 140 11.43 0.98 -4.57
N PHE A 141 10.43 0.33 -4.04
CA PHE A 141 10.05 0.49 -2.63
C PHE A 141 10.40 -0.73 -1.79
N LEU A 142 11.06 -1.71 -2.38
CA LEU A 142 11.40 -2.91 -1.65
C LEU A 142 12.55 -2.64 -0.71
N VAL A 143 12.41 -3.13 0.50
CA VAL A 143 13.43 -2.98 1.54
C VAL A 143 14.36 -4.18 1.53
#